data_7550d5ad7fd328e74a105a5b4ce93987
#
_entry.id   7550d5ad7fd328e74a105a5b4ce93987
#
_cell.length_a   1.000
_cell.length_b   1.000
_cell.length_c   1.000
_cell.angle_alpha   90.00
_cell.angle_beta   90.00
_cell.angle_gamma   90.00
#
_symmetry.space_group_name_H-M   'P 1'
#
loop_
_entity.id
_entity.type
_entity.pdbx_description
1 polymer ?
#
loop_
_entity_poly.entity_id
_entity_poly.type
_entity_poly.pdbx_seq_one_letter_code
_entity_poly.pdbx_strand_id
1 'polypeptide(L)'
;MFIGKEKEANKIFSDIADRYNSLKAKVEAVGGERPSIFSGEMHGGNWHAVGGKNYLAQIFRDAGADYVIDDDNTGGLPIDFETMYAKAAKADYWRILNSYPGEFSYEALQKSESRNVLFKAFRDRKVIYCNMKTTPYYEISPVMPDKVLADFIAIFHPEVMPKGYTPTFYKIL
;
A
#
# COMPACT_ATOMS: atom_id res chain seq x y z
N MET A 1 -19.06 -5.71 27.90
CA MET A 1 -20.17 -5.96 26.95
C MET A 1 -20.88 -4.65 26.69
N PHE A 2 -20.70 -4.08 25.49
CA PHE A 2 -21.19 -2.71 25.26
C PHE A 2 -22.58 -2.67 24.60
N ILE A 3 -22.86 -3.53 23.61
CA ILE A 3 -24.08 -3.44 22.80
C ILE A 3 -24.75 -4.79 22.53
N GLY A 4 -24.27 -5.90 23.09
CA GLY A 4 -24.86 -7.25 22.92
C GLY A 4 -24.77 -7.82 21.50
N LYS A 5 -23.77 -7.39 20.72
CA LYS A 5 -23.57 -7.77 19.30
C LYS A 5 -22.34 -8.66 19.08
N GLU A 6 -21.87 -9.34 20.12
CA GLU A 6 -20.62 -10.12 20.07
C GLU A 6 -20.65 -11.22 19.02
N LYS A 7 -21.78 -11.93 18.85
CA LYS A 7 -21.90 -12.99 17.84
C LYS A 7 -21.80 -12.44 16.42
N GLU A 8 -22.43 -11.29 16.18
CA GLU A 8 -22.40 -10.62 14.89
C GLU A 8 -21.00 -10.07 14.59
N ALA A 9 -20.35 -9.43 15.57
CA ALA A 9 -18.99 -8.94 15.46
C ALA A 9 -17.98 -10.07 15.19
N ASN A 10 -18.09 -11.18 15.92
CA ASN A 10 -17.23 -12.34 15.73
C ASN A 10 -17.40 -12.96 14.33
N LYS A 11 -18.64 -13.03 13.84
CA LYS A 11 -18.90 -13.51 12.48
C LYS A 11 -18.25 -12.60 11.43
N ILE A 12 -18.43 -11.30 11.53
CA ILE A 12 -17.82 -10.32 10.61
C ILE A 12 -16.30 -10.44 10.64
N PHE A 13 -15.71 -10.52 11.83
CA PHE A 13 -14.25 -10.68 11.98
C PHE A 13 -13.76 -11.98 11.32
N SER A 14 -14.42 -13.11 11.58
CA SER A 14 -14.05 -14.39 10.97
C SER A 14 -14.17 -14.33 9.44
N ASP A 15 -15.24 -13.78 8.91
CA ASP A 15 -15.44 -13.66 7.46
C ASP A 15 -14.33 -12.80 6.80
N ILE A 16 -13.87 -11.73 7.47
CA ILE A 16 -12.76 -10.88 7.00
C ILE A 16 -11.43 -11.64 7.07
N ALA A 17 -11.15 -12.29 8.20
CA ALA A 17 -9.94 -13.06 8.40
C ALA A 17 -9.82 -14.22 7.38
N ASP A 18 -10.90 -14.92 7.11
CA ASP A 18 -10.96 -16.02 6.14
C ASP A 18 -10.66 -15.52 4.72
N ARG A 19 -11.24 -14.37 4.32
CA ARG A 19 -10.94 -13.77 3.01
C ARG A 19 -9.49 -13.32 2.92
N TYR A 20 -8.96 -12.66 3.95
CA TYR A 20 -7.57 -12.22 4.00
C TYR A 20 -6.61 -13.41 3.85
N ASN A 21 -6.78 -14.44 4.68
CA ASN A 21 -5.93 -15.63 4.66
C ASN A 21 -6.04 -16.42 3.35
N SER A 22 -7.24 -16.49 2.77
CA SER A 22 -7.45 -17.11 1.46
C SER A 22 -6.71 -16.38 0.34
N LEU A 23 -6.71 -15.04 0.34
CA LEU A 23 -5.98 -14.24 -0.63
C LEU A 23 -4.47 -14.43 -0.48
N LYS A 24 -3.96 -14.35 0.74
CA LYS A 24 -2.54 -14.60 1.05
C LYS A 24 -2.10 -15.98 0.57
N ALA A 25 -2.85 -17.03 0.88
CA ALA A 25 -2.53 -18.40 0.46
C ALA A 25 -2.50 -18.55 -1.07
N LYS A 26 -3.37 -17.85 -1.80
CA LYS A 26 -3.34 -17.85 -3.28
C LYS A 26 -2.07 -17.22 -3.83
N VAL A 27 -1.61 -16.10 -3.27
CA VAL A 27 -0.35 -15.47 -3.66
C VAL A 27 0.83 -16.39 -3.38
N GLU A 28 0.88 -17.02 -2.20
CA GLU A 28 1.93 -17.99 -1.83
C GLU A 28 1.96 -19.19 -2.79
N ALA A 29 0.79 -19.67 -3.24
CA ALA A 29 0.68 -20.80 -4.15
C ALA A 29 1.13 -20.49 -5.58
N VAL A 30 0.95 -19.26 -6.05
CA VAL A 30 1.43 -18.84 -7.37
C VAL A 30 2.95 -18.75 -7.38
N GLY A 31 3.55 -18.28 -6.29
CA GLY A 31 4.99 -18.07 -6.21
C GLY A 31 5.49 -17.03 -7.22
N GLY A 32 6.74 -17.14 -7.65
CA GLY A 32 7.32 -16.27 -8.68
C GLY A 32 8.10 -15.07 -8.10
N GLU A 33 8.39 -14.09 -8.95
CA GLU A 33 9.10 -12.88 -8.54
C GLU A 33 8.24 -12.01 -7.63
N ARG A 34 8.88 -11.50 -6.58
CA ARG A 34 8.27 -10.56 -5.65
C ARG A 34 8.70 -9.15 -6.07
N PRO A 35 7.79 -8.31 -6.57
CA PRO A 35 8.16 -6.95 -6.92
C PRO A 35 8.54 -6.15 -5.68
N SER A 36 9.51 -5.27 -5.83
CA SER A 36 9.92 -4.37 -4.75
C SER A 36 9.00 -3.14 -4.66
N ILE A 37 8.68 -2.72 -3.42
CA ILE A 37 7.82 -1.57 -3.18
C ILE A 37 8.37 -0.67 -2.08
N PHE A 38 8.17 0.64 -2.25
CA PHE A 38 8.36 1.63 -1.19
C PHE A 38 7.11 2.50 -1.01
N SER A 39 7.07 3.27 0.08
CA SER A 39 5.90 4.09 0.43
C SER A 39 6.28 5.48 0.92
N GLY A 40 5.31 6.39 0.90
CA GLY A 40 5.42 7.73 1.44
C GLY A 40 5.74 8.78 0.37
N GLU A 41 5.97 10.00 0.84
CA GLU A 41 6.33 11.16 0.03
C GLU A 41 7.03 12.21 0.88
N MET A 42 7.66 13.19 0.22
CA MET A 42 8.26 14.33 0.91
C MET A 42 7.21 15.26 1.49
N HIS A 43 7.35 15.59 2.76
CA HIS A 43 6.55 16.62 3.42
C HIS A 43 7.36 17.29 4.53
N GLY A 44 7.34 18.63 4.59
CA GLY A 44 8.07 19.36 5.63
C GLY A 44 9.57 19.09 5.68
N GLY A 45 10.19 18.78 4.54
CA GLY A 45 11.64 18.51 4.43
C GLY A 45 12.06 17.07 4.74
N ASN A 46 11.13 16.19 5.13
CA ASN A 46 11.38 14.78 5.36
C ASN A 46 10.52 13.90 4.46
N TRP A 47 11.03 12.71 4.13
CA TRP A 47 10.26 11.63 3.54
C TRP A 47 9.51 10.88 4.65
N HIS A 48 8.20 10.77 4.52
CA HIS A 48 7.36 10.06 5.49
C HIS A 48 7.04 8.65 4.99
N ALA A 49 7.90 7.70 5.32
CA ALA A 49 7.67 6.28 5.04
C ALA A 49 6.97 5.58 6.21
N VAL A 50 6.58 4.32 6.02
CA VAL A 50 6.20 3.42 7.11
C VAL A 50 7.40 2.53 7.47
N GLY A 51 7.54 2.17 8.73
CA GLY A 51 8.61 1.28 9.19
C GLY A 51 8.44 -0.16 8.72
N GLY A 52 9.51 -0.95 8.78
CA GLY A 52 9.55 -2.32 8.27
C GLY A 52 8.61 -3.30 8.98
N LYS A 53 8.27 -3.04 10.25
CA LYS A 53 7.28 -3.83 11.02
C LYS A 53 5.90 -3.14 11.13
N ASN A 54 5.65 -2.15 10.30
CA ASN A 54 4.35 -1.52 10.21
C ASN A 54 3.30 -2.49 9.64
N TYR A 55 2.05 -2.31 10.06
CA TYR A 55 0.89 -3.03 9.52
C TYR A 55 0.83 -3.02 7.98
N LEU A 56 1.07 -1.87 7.35
CA LEU A 56 1.05 -1.77 5.90
C LEU A 56 2.23 -2.51 5.23
N ALA A 57 3.42 -2.48 5.85
CA ALA A 57 4.56 -3.26 5.39
C ALA A 57 4.28 -4.77 5.43
N GLN A 58 3.50 -5.23 6.43
CA GLN A 58 3.04 -6.62 6.47
C GLN A 58 2.06 -6.92 5.33
N ILE A 59 1.13 -6.02 5.02
CA ILE A 59 0.22 -6.18 3.87
C ILE A 59 0.99 -6.26 2.54
N PHE A 60 2.04 -5.46 2.34
CA PHE A 60 2.87 -5.59 1.14
C PHE A 60 3.49 -6.98 1.01
N ARG A 61 4.05 -7.52 2.11
CA ARG A 61 4.61 -8.87 2.14
C ARG A 61 3.56 -9.95 1.87
N ASP A 62 2.40 -9.84 2.48
CA ASP A 62 1.28 -10.78 2.29
C ASP A 62 0.68 -10.69 0.88
N ALA A 63 0.77 -9.52 0.24
CA ALA A 63 0.42 -9.32 -1.17
C ALA A 63 1.51 -9.80 -2.16
N GLY A 64 2.59 -10.41 -1.67
CA GLY A 64 3.65 -10.96 -2.51
C GLY A 64 4.69 -9.94 -2.99
N ALA A 65 4.85 -8.78 -2.32
CA ALA A 65 5.89 -7.81 -2.62
C ALA A 65 6.96 -7.74 -1.52
N ASP A 66 8.13 -7.22 -1.89
CA ASP A 66 9.24 -6.97 -0.96
C ASP A 66 9.31 -5.47 -0.64
N TYR A 67 9.06 -5.14 0.61
CA TYR A 67 9.13 -3.75 1.08
C TYR A 67 10.60 -3.36 1.33
N VAL A 68 11.05 -2.23 0.76
CA VAL A 68 12.46 -1.82 0.77
C VAL A 68 12.98 -1.39 2.16
N ILE A 69 12.10 -1.18 3.13
CA ILE A 69 12.46 -0.88 4.52
C ILE A 69 12.21 -2.13 5.36
N ASP A 70 13.26 -2.62 6.01
CA ASP A 70 13.29 -3.86 6.80
C ASP A 70 13.67 -3.65 8.28
N ASP A 71 13.54 -2.41 8.76
CA ASP A 71 13.78 -2.08 10.17
C ASP A 71 12.70 -2.63 11.12
N ASP A 72 12.94 -2.46 12.42
CA ASP A 72 12.04 -2.93 13.47
C ASP A 72 10.94 -1.90 13.85
N ASN A 73 10.85 -0.78 13.14
CA ASN A 73 9.88 0.27 13.43
C ASN A 73 8.47 -0.15 13.00
N THR A 74 7.51 0.02 13.92
CA THR A 74 6.07 -0.25 13.68
C THR A 74 5.27 1.00 13.28
N GLY A 75 5.84 2.19 13.44
CA GLY A 75 5.19 3.48 13.19
C GLY A 75 5.55 4.11 11.85
N GLY A 76 5.37 5.43 11.78
CA GLY A 76 5.91 6.26 10.71
C GLY A 76 7.42 6.44 10.86
N LEU A 77 8.12 6.55 9.74
CA LEU A 77 9.57 6.70 9.68
C LEU A 77 9.90 7.98 8.89
N PRO A 78 10.21 9.10 9.57
CA PRO A 78 10.72 10.28 8.89
C PRO A 78 12.21 10.06 8.58
N ILE A 79 12.57 10.16 7.29
CA ILE A 79 13.96 10.04 6.80
C ILE A 79 14.24 11.13 5.76
N ASP A 80 15.49 11.40 5.46
CA ASP A 80 15.84 12.31 4.38
C ASP A 80 15.62 11.67 3.00
N PHE A 81 15.59 12.52 1.96
CA PHE A 81 15.37 12.06 0.59
C PHE A 81 16.49 11.11 0.13
N GLU A 82 17.73 11.43 0.45
CA GLU A 82 18.92 10.70 0.01
C GLU A 82 18.90 9.27 0.57
N THR A 83 18.56 9.12 1.85
CA THR A 83 18.42 7.81 2.51
C THR A 83 17.30 7.00 1.85
N MET A 84 16.14 7.62 1.57
CA MET A 84 15.05 6.94 0.88
C MET A 84 15.43 6.57 -0.54
N TYR A 85 16.09 7.48 -1.27
CA TYR A 85 16.54 7.23 -2.63
C TYR A 85 17.55 6.08 -2.71
N ALA A 86 18.50 6.03 -1.78
CA ALA A 86 19.46 4.92 -1.72
C ALA A 86 18.78 3.54 -1.59
N LYS A 87 17.67 3.45 -0.87
CA LYS A 87 16.90 2.21 -0.69
C LYS A 87 15.93 1.91 -1.86
N ALA A 88 15.32 2.93 -2.43
CA ALA A 88 14.15 2.81 -3.31
C ALA A 88 14.37 3.20 -4.77
N ALA A 89 15.56 3.69 -5.15
CA ALA A 89 15.84 4.19 -6.52
C ALA A 89 15.44 3.20 -7.62
N LYS A 90 15.58 1.90 -7.37
CA LYS A 90 15.32 0.80 -8.31
C LYS A 90 14.04 0.02 -8.00
N ALA A 91 13.29 0.42 -6.96
CA ALA A 91 12.06 -0.27 -6.58
C ALA A 91 11.03 -0.22 -7.71
N ASP A 92 10.27 -1.31 -7.84
CA ASP A 92 9.32 -1.49 -8.94
C ASP A 92 8.06 -0.65 -8.75
N TYR A 93 7.58 -0.52 -7.52
CA TYR A 93 6.36 0.20 -7.20
C TYR A 93 6.58 1.25 -6.11
N TRP A 94 5.78 2.30 -6.18
CA TRP A 94 5.73 3.38 -5.20
C TRP A 94 4.31 3.61 -4.71
N ARG A 95 4.05 3.41 -3.43
CA ARG A 95 2.72 3.67 -2.82
C ARG A 95 2.66 5.06 -2.21
N ILE A 96 1.63 5.82 -2.57
CA ILE A 96 1.29 7.14 -2.03
C ILE A 96 -0.11 7.13 -1.44
N LEU A 97 -0.27 7.78 -0.28
CA LEU A 97 -1.55 8.08 0.35
C LEU A 97 -1.52 9.54 0.81
N ASN A 98 -2.33 10.38 0.21
CA ASN A 98 -2.42 11.78 0.61
C ASN A 98 -3.83 12.35 0.42
N SER A 99 -4.03 13.62 0.82
CA SER A 99 -5.29 14.35 0.67
C SER A 99 -5.15 15.42 -0.41
N TYR A 100 -4.95 15.00 -1.66
CA TYR A 100 -4.78 15.94 -2.77
C TYR A 100 -6.11 16.53 -3.23
N PRO A 101 -6.22 17.87 -3.38
CA PRO A 101 -7.42 18.51 -3.91
C PRO A 101 -7.49 18.31 -5.43
N GLY A 102 -8.52 17.63 -5.91
CA GLY A 102 -8.71 17.34 -7.32
C GLY A 102 -8.04 16.05 -7.80
N GLU A 103 -7.69 16.00 -9.07
CA GLU A 103 -7.04 14.85 -9.70
C GLU A 103 -5.54 14.91 -9.45
N PHE A 104 -5.00 13.84 -8.83
CA PHE A 104 -3.56 13.70 -8.62
C PHE A 104 -2.93 13.12 -9.88
N SER A 105 -1.78 13.64 -10.28
CA SER A 105 -1.10 13.23 -11.50
C SER A 105 0.42 13.14 -11.30
N TYR A 106 1.11 12.56 -12.28
CA TYR A 106 2.58 12.53 -12.29
C TYR A 106 3.19 13.93 -12.33
N GLU A 107 2.54 14.89 -13.00
CA GLU A 107 2.96 16.29 -13.02
C GLU A 107 2.83 16.92 -11.63
N ALA A 108 1.73 16.64 -10.92
CA ALA A 108 1.54 17.10 -9.54
C ALA A 108 2.58 16.48 -8.60
N LEU A 109 2.87 15.18 -8.77
CA LEU A 109 3.89 14.47 -8.00
C LEU A 109 5.31 15.01 -8.28
N GLN A 110 5.64 15.32 -9.53
CA GLN A 110 6.91 15.95 -9.90
C GLN A 110 7.03 17.37 -9.34
N LYS A 111 5.92 18.13 -9.34
CA LYS A 111 5.88 19.51 -8.82
C LYS A 111 6.04 19.54 -7.30
N SER A 112 5.56 18.53 -6.57
CA SER A 112 5.69 18.46 -5.11
C SER A 112 7.15 18.27 -4.66
N GLU A 113 7.92 17.49 -5.41
CA GLU A 113 9.36 17.26 -5.21
C GLU A 113 9.98 16.89 -6.57
N SER A 114 10.83 17.74 -7.09
CA SER A 114 11.39 17.60 -8.45
C SER A 114 12.25 16.34 -8.63
N ARG A 115 12.87 15.84 -7.55
CA ARG A 115 13.70 14.63 -7.55
C ARG A 115 12.89 13.33 -7.64
N ASN A 116 11.56 13.39 -7.53
CA ASN A 116 10.68 12.23 -7.67
C ASN A 116 10.87 11.49 -9.00
N VAL A 117 11.24 12.19 -10.06
CA VAL A 117 11.54 11.60 -11.38
C VAL A 117 12.73 10.64 -11.39
N LEU A 118 13.56 10.68 -10.35
CA LEU A 118 14.74 9.82 -10.22
C LEU A 118 14.35 8.37 -9.84
N PHE A 119 13.20 8.15 -9.22
CA PHE A 119 12.73 6.81 -8.88
C PHE A 119 12.32 6.03 -10.13
N LYS A 120 12.71 4.74 -10.19
CA LYS A 120 12.29 3.82 -11.25
C LYS A 120 10.76 3.75 -11.36
N ALA A 121 10.06 3.59 -10.23
CA ALA A 121 8.61 3.50 -10.18
C ALA A 121 7.90 4.73 -10.76
N PHE A 122 8.47 5.93 -10.64
CA PHE A 122 7.93 7.14 -11.29
C PHE A 122 8.07 7.04 -12.82
N ARG A 123 9.27 6.71 -13.32
CA ARG A 123 9.54 6.62 -14.77
C ARG A 123 8.74 5.52 -15.45
N ASP A 124 8.56 4.39 -14.76
CA ASP A 124 7.82 3.22 -15.26
C ASP A 124 6.31 3.35 -15.11
N ARG A 125 5.81 4.50 -14.59
CA ARG A 125 4.37 4.72 -14.33
C ARG A 125 3.76 3.67 -13.39
N LYS A 126 4.50 3.27 -12.36
CA LYS A 126 4.09 2.28 -11.34
C LYS A 126 3.88 2.91 -9.96
N VAL A 127 3.24 4.07 -9.93
CA VAL A 127 2.82 4.72 -8.69
C VAL A 127 1.43 4.21 -8.31
N ILE A 128 1.31 3.69 -7.10
CA ILE A 128 0.06 3.19 -6.50
C ILE A 128 -0.50 4.29 -5.62
N TYR A 129 -1.73 4.70 -5.85
CA TYR A 129 -2.30 5.89 -5.25
C TYR A 129 -3.66 5.65 -4.59
N CYS A 130 -3.87 6.29 -3.45
CA CYS A 130 -5.16 6.46 -2.81
C CYS A 130 -5.32 7.92 -2.36
N ASN A 131 -6.44 8.56 -2.72
CA ASN A 131 -6.76 9.92 -2.32
C ASN A 131 -7.73 9.93 -1.13
N MET A 132 -7.27 10.37 0.03
CA MET A 132 -8.11 10.48 1.23
C MET A 132 -9.19 11.57 1.17
N LYS A 133 -9.14 12.46 0.18
CA LYS A 133 -10.25 13.42 -0.08
C LYS A 133 -11.50 12.74 -0.63
N THR A 134 -11.33 11.64 -1.36
CA THR A 134 -12.42 10.91 -2.01
C THR A 134 -12.63 9.53 -1.43
N THR A 135 -11.68 9.02 -0.65
CA THR A 135 -11.71 7.69 -0.04
C THR A 135 -11.49 7.83 1.46
N PRO A 136 -12.47 7.48 2.32
CA PRO A 136 -12.33 7.55 3.78
C PRO A 136 -11.42 6.41 4.29
N TYR A 137 -10.13 6.49 3.93
CA TYR A 137 -9.17 5.40 4.11
C TYR A 137 -8.99 5.02 5.59
N TYR A 138 -8.74 6.00 6.45
CA TYR A 138 -8.48 5.73 7.87
C TYR A 138 -9.73 5.31 8.65
N GLU A 139 -10.90 5.66 8.14
CA GLU A 139 -12.18 5.30 8.77
C GLU A 139 -12.57 3.85 8.49
N ILE A 140 -12.25 3.34 7.30
CA ILE A 140 -12.76 2.01 6.87
C ILE A 140 -11.66 0.97 6.64
N SER A 141 -10.43 1.34 6.29
CA SER A 141 -9.37 0.36 6.03
C SER A 141 -9.01 -0.51 7.25
N PRO A 142 -9.08 -0.02 8.52
CA PRO A 142 -8.79 -0.86 9.67
C PRO A 142 -9.76 -2.04 9.85
N VAL A 143 -10.99 -1.90 9.35
CA VAL A 143 -12.02 -2.96 9.40
C VAL A 143 -12.20 -3.69 8.06
N MET A 144 -11.37 -3.39 7.07
CA MET A 144 -11.36 -4.01 5.74
C MET A 144 -9.94 -4.36 5.27
N PRO A 145 -9.09 -5.00 6.10
CA PRO A 145 -7.72 -5.35 5.70
C PRO A 145 -7.68 -6.29 4.49
N ASP A 146 -8.68 -7.14 4.33
CA ASP A 146 -8.86 -8.02 3.19
C ASP A 146 -9.00 -7.24 1.87
N LYS A 147 -9.63 -6.06 1.89
CA LYS A 147 -9.77 -5.20 0.71
C LYS A 147 -8.47 -4.47 0.39
N VAL A 148 -7.76 -3.98 1.42
CA VAL A 148 -6.43 -3.38 1.22
C VAL A 148 -5.47 -4.40 0.62
N LEU A 149 -5.45 -5.63 1.16
CA LEU A 149 -4.65 -6.74 0.62
C LEU A 149 -5.03 -7.05 -0.84
N ALA A 150 -6.33 -7.17 -1.13
CA ALA A 150 -6.85 -7.47 -2.46
C ALA A 150 -6.41 -6.44 -3.51
N ASP A 151 -6.42 -5.15 -3.16
CA ASP A 151 -5.99 -4.07 -4.06
C ASP A 151 -4.51 -4.21 -4.44
N PHE A 152 -3.63 -4.50 -3.47
CA PHE A 152 -2.22 -4.72 -3.75
C PHE A 152 -1.98 -6.01 -4.54
N ILE A 153 -2.69 -7.10 -4.23
CA ILE A 153 -2.61 -8.34 -5.01
C ILE A 153 -3.01 -8.10 -6.46
N ALA A 154 -4.09 -7.33 -6.69
CA ALA A 154 -4.54 -7.02 -8.05
C ALA A 154 -3.51 -6.23 -8.87
N ILE A 155 -2.61 -5.51 -8.19
CA ILE A 155 -1.52 -4.76 -8.82
C ILE A 155 -0.27 -5.63 -9.03
N PHE A 156 0.12 -6.44 -8.04
CA PHE A 156 1.35 -7.22 -8.08
C PHE A 156 1.18 -8.56 -8.79
N HIS A 157 0.03 -9.20 -8.59
CA HIS A 157 -0.32 -10.54 -9.06
C HIS A 157 -1.75 -10.57 -9.63
N PRO A 158 -2.02 -9.85 -10.73
CA PRO A 158 -3.37 -9.72 -11.29
C PRO A 158 -4.01 -11.06 -11.66
N GLU A 159 -3.19 -12.08 -11.94
CA GLU A 159 -3.64 -13.46 -12.24
C GLU A 159 -4.32 -14.15 -11.06
N VAL A 160 -4.06 -13.72 -9.84
CA VAL A 160 -4.68 -14.26 -8.60
C VAL A 160 -6.11 -13.75 -8.43
N MET A 161 -6.41 -12.60 -9.02
CA MET A 161 -7.68 -11.91 -8.83
C MET A 161 -8.73 -12.30 -9.88
N PRO A 162 -10.01 -12.25 -9.53
CA PRO A 162 -11.08 -12.49 -10.51
C PRO A 162 -11.07 -11.42 -11.61
N LYS A 163 -11.42 -11.82 -12.84
CA LYS A 163 -11.55 -10.88 -13.97
C LYS A 163 -12.57 -9.78 -13.61
N GLY A 164 -12.20 -8.54 -13.87
CA GLY A 164 -13.05 -7.39 -13.58
C GLY A 164 -13.02 -6.94 -12.10
N TYR A 165 -12.02 -7.36 -11.33
CA TYR A 165 -11.83 -6.84 -9.97
C TYR A 165 -11.75 -5.31 -9.97
N THR A 166 -12.51 -4.68 -9.11
CA THR A 166 -12.51 -3.22 -8.92
C THR A 166 -11.87 -2.88 -7.57
N PRO A 167 -10.75 -2.13 -7.55
CA PRO A 167 -10.09 -1.73 -6.32
C PRO A 167 -10.98 -0.88 -5.41
N THR A 168 -10.83 -1.07 -4.11
CA THR A 168 -11.55 -0.31 -3.07
C THR A 168 -10.80 0.95 -2.66
N PHE A 169 -9.48 0.85 -2.48
CA PHE A 169 -8.63 1.92 -1.94
C PHE A 169 -7.53 2.34 -2.93
N TYR A 170 -6.76 1.38 -3.45
CA TYR A 170 -5.54 1.62 -4.19
C TYR A 170 -5.64 1.23 -5.64
N LYS A 171 -5.18 2.09 -6.53
CA LYS A 171 -5.04 1.84 -7.96
C LYS A 171 -3.74 2.43 -8.49
N ILE A 172 -3.32 2.02 -9.67
CA ILE A 172 -2.23 2.70 -10.40
C ILE A 172 -2.70 4.10 -10.81
N LEU A 173 -1.80 5.09 -10.62
CA LEU A 173 -2.02 6.50 -10.91
C LEU A 173 -2.12 6.73 -12.43
#